data_4c933fb0af654ad78a65272faa04e91a
#
_entry.id   4c933fb0af654ad78a65272faa04e91a
#
_cell.length_a   1.000
_cell.length_b   1.000
_cell.length_c   1.000
_cell.angle_alpha   90.00
_cell.angle_beta   90.00
_cell.angle_gamma   90.00
#
_symmetry.space_group_name_H-M   'P 1'
#
loop_
_entity.id
_entity.type
_entity.pdbx_description
1 polymer ?
#
loop_
_entity_poly.entity_id
_entity_poly.type
_entity_poly.pdbx_seq_one_letter_code
_entity_poly.pdbx_strand_id
1 'polypeptide(L)'
;MSLEFIRGYLAELDATLRALPHEQIAAVIDAIRDVRDRDAQLFVVGNGGSAATASHFAVDLGKGASMGAERRFRVLSLTDNVPWITALGNDLSYADVYVEQLKNFARPGDLLLAFSGSGNSENVLRAVRYANSIGCRTIGLSGYEGGRLREEAQECLVVRADHMGRIEDGHFVIQHLIVYYFMSMLQAEPAAAAPGRTAHR
;
A
#
# COMPACT_ATOMS: atom_id res chain seq x y z
N MET A 1 -20.74 13.88 -26.42
CA MET A 1 -20.96 13.51 -25.00
C MET A 1 -19.91 12.54 -24.48
N SER A 2 -19.90 11.24 -24.88
CA SER A 2 -18.91 10.27 -24.32
C SER A 2 -17.45 10.62 -24.60
N LEU A 3 -17.13 11.05 -25.83
CA LEU A 3 -15.76 11.42 -26.20
C LEU A 3 -15.27 12.68 -25.45
N GLU A 4 -16.13 13.64 -25.24
CA GLU A 4 -15.86 14.86 -24.49
C GLU A 4 -15.63 14.55 -23.01
N PHE A 5 -16.48 13.69 -22.43
CA PHE A 5 -16.29 13.17 -21.07
C PHE A 5 -14.94 12.47 -20.92
N ILE A 6 -14.58 11.55 -21.84
CA ILE A 6 -13.29 10.83 -21.82
C ILE A 6 -12.11 11.81 -21.85
N ARG A 7 -12.15 12.79 -22.75
CA ARG A 7 -11.09 13.80 -22.85
C ARG A 7 -10.98 14.66 -21.58
N GLY A 8 -12.11 15.07 -21.03
CA GLY A 8 -12.16 15.82 -19.75
C GLY A 8 -11.58 15.02 -18.59
N TYR A 9 -12.02 13.76 -18.42
CA TYR A 9 -11.51 12.88 -17.35
C TYR A 9 -9.98 12.71 -17.44
N LEU A 10 -9.46 12.42 -18.64
CA LEU A 10 -8.03 12.22 -18.86
C LEU A 10 -7.21 13.50 -18.64
N ALA A 11 -7.74 14.66 -19.02
CA ALA A 11 -7.06 15.95 -18.77
C ALA A 11 -6.96 16.25 -17.27
N GLU A 12 -8.03 16.01 -16.51
CA GLU A 12 -8.05 16.20 -15.06
C GLU A 12 -7.19 15.16 -14.34
N LEU A 13 -7.14 13.91 -14.82
CA LEU A 13 -6.24 12.89 -14.31
C LEU A 13 -4.77 13.26 -14.55
N ASP A 14 -4.41 13.74 -15.73
CA ASP A 14 -3.05 14.21 -16.04
C ASP A 14 -2.63 15.33 -15.06
N ALA A 15 -3.51 16.29 -14.81
CA ALA A 15 -3.26 17.36 -13.84
C ALA A 15 -3.06 16.81 -12.41
N THR A 16 -3.88 15.84 -11.99
CA THR A 16 -3.76 15.17 -10.70
C THR A 16 -2.43 14.45 -10.56
N LEU A 17 -2.01 13.71 -11.59
CA LEU A 17 -0.75 12.96 -11.56
C LEU A 17 0.48 13.87 -11.57
N ARG A 18 0.45 15.01 -12.29
CA ARG A 18 1.54 16.01 -12.25
C ARG A 18 1.69 16.69 -10.89
N ALA A 19 0.61 16.75 -10.10
CA ALA A 19 0.60 17.34 -8.76
C ALA A 19 0.96 16.35 -7.65
N LEU A 20 1.33 15.09 -7.96
CA LEU A 20 1.74 14.12 -6.95
C LEU A 20 2.97 14.60 -6.17
N PRO A 21 3.02 14.38 -4.84
CA PRO A 21 4.10 14.86 -3.98
C PRO A 21 5.34 13.96 -4.10
N HIS A 22 6.20 14.23 -5.06
CA HIS A 22 7.33 13.36 -5.44
C HIS A 22 8.28 13.09 -4.28
N GLU A 23 8.60 14.11 -3.47
CA GLU A 23 9.49 13.98 -2.30
C GLU A 23 8.89 13.05 -1.23
N GLN A 24 7.58 13.14 -1.02
CA GLN A 24 6.90 12.24 -0.07
C GLN A 24 6.84 10.81 -0.62
N ILE A 25 6.64 10.62 -1.93
CA ILE A 25 6.71 9.29 -2.55
C ILE A 25 8.12 8.69 -2.36
N ALA A 26 9.17 9.48 -2.55
CA ALA A 26 10.54 9.05 -2.29
C ALA A 26 10.75 8.64 -0.82
N ALA A 27 10.24 9.42 0.14
CA ALA A 27 10.30 9.08 1.56
C ALA A 27 9.57 7.76 1.89
N VAL A 28 8.43 7.48 1.24
CA VAL A 28 7.72 6.20 1.37
C VAL A 28 8.55 5.03 0.80
N ILE A 29 9.22 5.22 -0.33
CA ILE A 29 10.14 4.23 -0.90
C ILE A 29 11.26 3.92 0.09
N ASP A 30 11.85 4.94 0.71
CA ASP A 30 12.92 4.77 1.71
C ASP A 30 12.43 4.04 2.96
N ALA A 31 11.21 4.34 3.43
CA ALA A 31 10.58 3.64 4.54
C ALA A 31 10.36 2.14 4.24
N ILE A 32 9.88 1.82 3.05
CA ILE A 32 9.64 0.44 2.61
C ILE A 32 10.98 -0.31 2.43
N ARG A 33 12.01 0.38 1.94
CA ARG A 33 13.37 -0.18 1.86
C ARG A 33 13.92 -0.53 3.24
N ASP A 34 13.82 0.38 4.21
CA ASP A 34 14.26 0.16 5.59
C ASP A 34 13.56 -1.06 6.23
N VAL A 35 12.25 -1.20 6.03
CA VAL A 35 11.48 -2.36 6.49
C VAL A 35 12.01 -3.67 5.88
N ARG A 36 12.25 -3.70 4.57
CA ARG A 36 12.84 -4.87 3.89
C ARG A 36 14.22 -5.18 4.45
N ASP A 37 15.07 -4.18 4.59
CA ASP A 37 16.48 -4.36 4.98
C ASP A 37 16.63 -4.83 6.43
N ARG A 38 15.65 -4.52 7.29
CA ARG A 38 15.53 -5.01 8.67
C ARG A 38 14.79 -6.34 8.81
N ASP A 39 14.33 -6.95 7.72
CA ASP A 39 13.47 -8.14 7.71
C ASP A 39 12.16 -7.95 8.48
N ALA A 40 11.67 -6.72 8.60
CA ALA A 40 10.41 -6.40 9.22
C ALA A 40 9.22 -6.66 8.27
N GLN A 41 8.00 -6.72 8.84
CA GLN A 41 6.77 -6.99 8.09
C GLN A 41 6.16 -5.69 7.57
N LEU A 42 5.69 -5.71 6.32
CA LEU A 42 4.84 -4.69 5.73
C LEU A 42 3.40 -5.20 5.67
N PHE A 43 2.49 -4.54 6.36
CA PHE A 43 1.05 -4.78 6.27
C PHE A 43 0.40 -3.75 5.36
N VAL A 44 -0.59 -4.19 4.58
CA VAL A 44 -1.33 -3.29 3.69
C VAL A 44 -2.82 -3.46 3.92
N VAL A 45 -3.56 -2.35 4.00
CA VAL A 45 -5.01 -2.33 4.23
C VAL A 45 -5.71 -1.33 3.30
N GLY A 46 -6.98 -1.57 3.03
CA GLY A 46 -7.86 -0.68 2.27
C GLY A 46 -9.24 -1.31 2.08
N ASN A 47 -10.23 -0.52 1.67
CA ASN A 47 -11.60 -0.98 1.41
C ASN A 47 -11.95 -0.86 -0.07
N GLY A 48 -12.78 -1.74 -0.60
CA GLY A 48 -13.28 -1.66 -1.98
C GLY A 48 -12.16 -1.58 -3.02
N GLY A 49 -12.11 -0.53 -3.83
CA GLY A 49 -11.03 -0.26 -4.80
C GLY A 49 -9.66 -0.16 -4.12
N SER A 50 -9.59 0.48 -2.96
CA SER A 50 -8.37 0.53 -2.15
C SER A 50 -7.93 -0.84 -1.61
N ALA A 51 -8.86 -1.79 -1.37
CA ALA A 51 -8.51 -3.18 -1.04
C ALA A 51 -7.86 -3.89 -2.24
N ALA A 52 -8.42 -3.70 -3.43
CA ALA A 52 -7.84 -4.24 -4.66
C ALA A 52 -6.42 -3.67 -4.90
N THR A 53 -6.21 -2.37 -4.67
CA THR A 53 -4.89 -1.74 -4.72
C THR A 53 -3.94 -2.34 -3.68
N ALA A 54 -4.39 -2.57 -2.44
CA ALA A 54 -3.60 -3.18 -1.38
C ALA A 54 -3.15 -4.60 -1.73
N SER A 55 -4.06 -5.42 -2.27
CA SER A 55 -3.76 -6.79 -2.73
C SER A 55 -2.78 -6.78 -3.91
N HIS A 56 -2.98 -5.88 -4.87
CA HIS A 56 -2.09 -5.71 -6.02
C HIS A 56 -0.68 -5.29 -5.57
N PHE A 57 -0.59 -4.30 -4.67
CA PHE A 57 0.67 -3.86 -4.11
C PHE A 57 1.43 -5.00 -3.40
N ALA A 58 0.70 -5.82 -2.61
CA ALA A 58 1.29 -6.94 -1.90
C ALA A 58 1.85 -8.00 -2.87
N VAL A 59 1.13 -8.35 -3.94
CA VAL A 59 1.62 -9.35 -4.92
C VAL A 59 2.81 -8.81 -5.73
N ASP A 60 2.79 -7.54 -6.09
CA ASP A 60 3.86 -6.94 -6.88
C ASP A 60 5.17 -6.82 -6.07
N LEU A 61 5.10 -6.42 -4.81
CA LEU A 61 6.27 -6.44 -3.92
C LEU A 61 6.71 -7.85 -3.58
N GLY A 62 5.76 -8.71 -3.16
CA GLY A 62 6.07 -10.07 -2.68
C GLY A 62 6.56 -11.01 -3.77
N LYS A 63 6.11 -10.81 -5.02
CA LYS A 63 6.55 -11.59 -6.19
C LYS A 63 7.47 -10.77 -7.08
N GLY A 64 6.98 -9.62 -7.60
CA GLY A 64 7.67 -8.85 -8.65
C GLY A 64 9.01 -8.30 -8.20
N ALA A 65 9.04 -7.61 -7.06
CA ALA A 65 10.24 -7.01 -6.48
C ALA A 65 11.02 -7.94 -5.53
N SER A 66 10.59 -9.20 -5.36
CA SER A 66 11.23 -10.16 -4.46
C SER A 66 11.83 -11.38 -5.15
N MET A 67 11.36 -11.72 -6.36
CA MET A 67 11.80 -12.92 -7.07
C MET A 67 13.22 -12.72 -7.61
N GLY A 68 14.18 -13.50 -7.08
CA GLY A 68 15.59 -13.36 -7.40
C GLY A 68 16.37 -12.40 -6.49
N ALA A 69 15.67 -11.65 -5.61
CA ALA A 69 16.32 -10.81 -4.61
C ALA A 69 16.95 -11.66 -3.49
N GLU A 70 18.09 -11.22 -2.96
CA GLU A 70 18.71 -11.80 -1.76
C GLU A 70 17.80 -11.60 -0.54
N ARG A 71 17.22 -10.39 -0.40
CA ARG A 71 16.23 -10.05 0.62
C ARG A 71 14.87 -9.82 -0.01
N ARG A 72 13.89 -10.60 0.43
CA ARG A 72 12.51 -10.51 -0.03
C ARG A 72 11.70 -9.58 0.85
N PHE A 73 10.65 -8.99 0.28
CA PHE A 73 9.64 -8.28 1.05
C PHE A 73 8.75 -9.27 1.81
N ARG A 74 8.64 -9.08 3.11
CA ARG A 74 7.64 -9.73 3.95
C ARG A 74 6.39 -8.85 3.95
N VAL A 75 5.61 -8.92 2.89
CA VAL A 75 4.41 -8.11 2.69
C VAL A 75 3.16 -8.96 2.83
N LEU A 76 2.16 -8.43 3.53
CA LEU A 76 0.86 -9.09 3.74
C LEU A 76 -0.28 -8.08 3.58
N SER A 77 -1.18 -8.34 2.62
CA SER A 77 -2.45 -7.63 2.54
C SER A 77 -3.45 -8.25 3.53
N LEU A 78 -3.98 -7.44 4.43
CA LEU A 78 -5.02 -7.88 5.37
C LEU A 78 -6.42 -7.87 4.75
N THR A 79 -6.52 -7.55 3.46
CA THR A 79 -7.77 -7.53 2.70
C THR A 79 -8.10 -8.87 2.04
N ASP A 80 -7.16 -9.84 2.04
CA ASP A 80 -7.26 -11.02 1.19
C ASP A 80 -7.89 -12.23 1.88
N ASN A 81 -7.89 -12.26 3.21
CA ASN A 81 -8.50 -13.36 3.96
C ASN A 81 -10.00 -13.11 4.16
N VAL A 82 -10.80 -13.45 3.15
CA VAL A 82 -12.25 -13.25 3.16
C VAL A 82 -12.94 -13.93 4.35
N PRO A 83 -12.64 -15.23 4.70
CA PRO A 83 -13.21 -15.84 5.90
C PRO A 83 -12.94 -15.06 7.17
N TRP A 84 -11.75 -14.54 7.34
CA TRP A 84 -11.38 -13.76 8.54
C TRP A 84 -12.13 -12.43 8.62
N ILE A 85 -12.17 -11.68 7.51
CA ILE A 85 -12.90 -10.41 7.42
C ILE A 85 -14.39 -10.60 7.69
N THR A 86 -15.00 -11.65 7.11
CA THR A 86 -16.43 -11.92 7.29
C THR A 86 -16.75 -12.39 8.70
N ALA A 87 -15.92 -13.22 9.32
CA ALA A 87 -16.08 -13.63 10.71
C ALA A 87 -15.97 -12.44 11.66
N LEU A 88 -14.94 -11.62 11.55
CA LEU A 88 -14.76 -10.41 12.37
C LEU A 88 -15.89 -9.40 12.16
N GLY A 89 -16.33 -9.22 10.92
CA GLY A 89 -17.45 -8.34 10.60
C GLY A 89 -18.78 -8.81 11.19
N ASN A 90 -19.00 -10.13 11.29
CA ASN A 90 -20.19 -10.75 11.88
C ASN A 90 -20.15 -10.75 13.42
N ASP A 91 -19.02 -11.13 14.00
CA ASP A 91 -18.89 -11.40 15.43
C ASP A 91 -18.56 -10.15 16.25
N LEU A 92 -17.89 -9.15 15.65
CA LEU A 92 -17.52 -7.88 16.27
C LEU A 92 -18.13 -6.70 15.51
N SER A 93 -17.34 -6.11 14.60
CA SER A 93 -17.80 -5.06 13.70
C SER A 93 -16.90 -4.94 12.46
N TYR A 94 -17.43 -4.33 11.40
CA TYR A 94 -16.60 -4.03 10.23
C TYR A 94 -15.44 -3.07 10.55
N ALA A 95 -15.55 -2.29 11.61
CA ALA A 95 -14.50 -1.41 12.08
C ALA A 95 -13.30 -2.17 12.68
N ASP A 96 -13.45 -3.45 13.02
CA ASP A 96 -12.42 -4.26 13.67
C ASP A 96 -11.68 -5.21 12.71
N VAL A 97 -12.12 -5.33 11.45
CA VAL A 97 -11.63 -6.35 10.51
C VAL A 97 -10.12 -6.30 10.24
N TYR A 98 -9.46 -5.16 10.37
CA TYR A 98 -8.02 -5.02 10.18
C TYR A 98 -7.25 -5.03 11.49
N VAL A 99 -7.74 -4.33 12.51
CA VAL A 99 -7.04 -4.23 13.80
C VAL A 99 -6.93 -5.60 14.48
N GLU A 100 -7.96 -6.45 14.39
CA GLU A 100 -7.89 -7.79 14.98
C GLU A 100 -6.88 -8.69 14.27
N GLN A 101 -6.73 -8.55 12.95
CA GLN A 101 -5.66 -9.25 12.22
C GLN A 101 -4.27 -8.74 12.61
N LEU A 102 -4.09 -7.41 12.76
CA LEU A 102 -2.82 -6.85 13.20
C LEU A 102 -2.39 -7.34 14.56
N LYS A 103 -3.31 -7.52 15.51
CA LYS A 103 -3.02 -8.05 16.86
C LYS A 103 -2.36 -9.44 16.82
N ASN A 104 -2.61 -10.24 15.78
CA ASN A 104 -1.99 -11.54 15.63
C ASN A 104 -0.57 -11.49 15.04
N PHE A 105 -0.28 -10.49 14.19
CA PHE A 105 0.92 -10.52 13.37
C PHE A 105 1.90 -9.37 13.62
N ALA A 106 1.37 -8.17 13.91
CA ALA A 106 2.19 -6.97 13.96
C ALA A 106 3.10 -6.90 15.19
N ARG A 107 4.31 -6.42 14.99
CA ARG A 107 5.34 -6.25 16.01
C ARG A 107 5.93 -4.83 15.94
N PRO A 108 6.51 -4.32 17.04
CA PRO A 108 7.24 -3.06 16.99
C PRO A 108 8.29 -3.05 15.87
N GLY A 109 8.32 -1.96 15.11
CA GLY A 109 9.23 -1.79 13.97
C GLY A 109 8.67 -2.27 12.62
N ASP A 110 7.53 -2.93 12.57
CA ASP A 110 6.82 -3.22 11.33
C ASP A 110 6.24 -1.94 10.71
N LEU A 111 5.76 -2.02 9.48
CA LEU A 111 5.12 -0.93 8.74
C LEU A 111 3.69 -1.28 8.38
N LEU A 112 2.75 -0.38 8.65
CA LEU A 112 1.40 -0.40 8.10
C LEU A 112 1.25 0.66 7.01
N LEU A 113 0.93 0.24 5.79
CA LEU A 113 0.55 1.10 4.69
C LEU A 113 -0.97 1.04 4.50
N ALA A 114 -1.65 2.18 4.60
CA ALA A 114 -3.10 2.27 4.62
C ALA A 114 -3.63 3.07 3.43
N PHE A 115 -4.39 2.41 2.53
CA PHE A 115 -5.08 3.06 1.41
C PHE A 115 -6.51 3.42 1.83
N SER A 116 -6.86 4.71 1.75
CA SER A 116 -8.22 5.18 2.02
C SER A 116 -8.51 6.48 1.27
N GLY A 117 -9.22 6.40 0.15
CA GLY A 117 -9.53 7.58 -0.67
C GLY A 117 -10.20 8.71 0.11
N SER A 118 -11.11 8.40 1.03
CA SER A 118 -11.75 9.41 1.92
C SER A 118 -10.87 9.83 3.11
N GLY A 119 -9.91 8.98 3.51
CA GLY A 119 -9.15 9.14 4.75
C GLY A 119 -9.97 9.01 6.04
N ASN A 120 -11.23 8.49 5.96
CA ASN A 120 -12.15 8.48 7.11
C ASN A 120 -12.73 7.09 7.45
N SER A 121 -12.28 6.03 6.80
CA SER A 121 -12.77 4.67 7.06
C SER A 121 -12.34 4.19 8.44
N GLU A 122 -13.30 3.94 9.34
CA GLU A 122 -13.01 3.64 10.75
C GLU A 122 -12.18 2.37 10.95
N ASN A 123 -12.37 1.33 10.14
CA ASN A 123 -11.54 0.11 10.18
C ASN A 123 -10.06 0.39 9.84
N VAL A 124 -9.80 1.28 8.88
CA VAL A 124 -8.45 1.72 8.53
C VAL A 124 -7.85 2.56 9.66
N LEU A 125 -8.62 3.50 10.22
CA LEU A 125 -8.17 4.37 11.31
C LEU A 125 -7.88 3.56 12.60
N ARG A 126 -8.71 2.56 12.95
CA ARG A 126 -8.43 1.66 14.08
C ARG A 126 -7.13 0.87 13.87
N ALA A 127 -6.89 0.38 12.67
CA ALA A 127 -5.64 -0.29 12.32
C ALA A 127 -4.43 0.62 12.51
N VAL A 128 -4.50 1.87 12.03
CA VAL A 128 -3.44 2.88 12.16
C VAL A 128 -3.16 3.22 13.62
N ARG A 129 -4.20 3.49 14.44
CA ARG A 129 -4.05 3.78 15.88
C ARG A 129 -3.39 2.63 16.61
N TYR A 130 -3.84 1.40 16.35
CA TYR A 130 -3.24 0.22 16.97
C TYR A 130 -1.78 0.06 16.56
N ALA A 131 -1.46 0.15 15.26
CA ALA A 131 -0.10 0.05 14.77
C ALA A 131 0.82 1.10 15.41
N ASN A 132 0.36 2.36 15.51
CA ASN A 132 1.07 3.42 16.23
C ASN A 132 1.32 3.04 17.70
N SER A 133 0.30 2.51 18.39
CA SER A 133 0.36 2.21 19.82
C SER A 133 1.37 1.12 20.18
N ILE A 134 1.67 0.22 19.25
CA ILE A 134 2.64 -0.87 19.44
C ILE A 134 4.01 -0.58 18.83
N GLY A 135 4.23 0.62 18.29
CA GLY A 135 5.54 1.01 17.73
C GLY A 135 5.79 0.57 16.30
N CYS A 136 4.75 0.30 15.52
CA CYS A 136 4.87 0.21 14.07
C CYS A 136 5.01 1.62 13.45
N ARG A 137 5.66 1.71 12.29
CA ARG A 137 5.54 2.88 11.44
C ARG A 137 4.20 2.84 10.69
N THR A 138 3.57 4.00 10.47
CA THR A 138 2.30 4.07 9.75
C THR A 138 2.35 5.10 8.64
N ILE A 139 1.93 4.71 7.45
CA ILE A 139 1.86 5.57 6.26
C ILE A 139 0.46 5.46 5.68
N GLY A 140 -0.21 6.60 5.51
CA GLY A 140 -1.50 6.71 4.83
C GLY A 140 -1.34 7.16 3.38
N LEU A 141 -2.18 6.61 2.49
CA LEU A 141 -2.47 7.19 1.18
C LEU A 141 -3.93 7.58 1.16
N SER A 142 -4.20 8.87 1.03
CA SER A 142 -5.56 9.42 1.06
C SER A 142 -5.83 10.35 -0.12
N GLY A 143 -7.06 10.82 -0.23
CA GLY A 143 -7.49 11.78 -1.23
C GLY A 143 -8.14 13.00 -0.60
N TYR A 144 -8.72 13.87 -1.43
CA TYR A 144 -9.32 15.14 -1.03
C TYR A 144 -8.34 15.99 -0.19
N GLU A 145 -8.69 16.29 1.05
CA GLU A 145 -7.84 17.01 2.01
C GLU A 145 -7.11 16.08 3.00
N GLY A 146 -7.24 14.75 2.82
CA GLY A 146 -6.54 13.74 3.63
C GLY A 146 -7.41 13.03 4.66
N GLY A 147 -8.52 13.62 5.07
CA GLY A 147 -9.38 13.11 6.13
C GLY A 147 -8.61 12.91 7.46
N ARG A 148 -9.18 12.14 8.35
CA ARG A 148 -8.56 11.81 9.66
C ARG A 148 -7.29 10.97 9.51
N LEU A 149 -7.13 10.23 8.42
CA LEU A 149 -5.93 9.44 8.15
C LEU A 149 -4.67 10.33 8.09
N ARG A 150 -4.80 11.56 7.58
CA ARG A 150 -3.70 12.53 7.53
C ARG A 150 -3.23 12.96 8.92
N GLU A 151 -4.12 12.96 9.90
CA GLU A 151 -3.81 13.36 11.28
C GLU A 151 -3.35 12.19 12.14
N GLU A 152 -3.84 10.99 11.86
CA GLU A 152 -3.63 9.80 12.68
C GLU A 152 -2.42 8.95 12.23
N ALA A 153 -2.09 8.94 10.94
CA ALA A 153 -0.88 8.28 10.44
C ALA A 153 0.37 9.15 10.69
N GLN A 154 1.51 8.52 10.92
CA GLN A 154 2.78 9.25 11.11
C GLN A 154 3.20 10.01 9.84
N GLU A 155 2.87 9.45 8.68
CA GLU A 155 3.04 10.08 7.38
C GLU A 155 1.79 9.86 6.54
N CYS A 156 1.41 10.84 5.71
CA CYS A 156 0.28 10.68 4.81
C CYS A 156 0.51 11.36 3.47
N LEU A 157 0.50 10.57 2.41
CA LEU A 157 0.44 11.02 1.02
C LEU A 157 -1.01 11.38 0.68
N VAL A 158 -1.23 12.59 0.18
CA VAL A 158 -2.57 13.03 -0.22
C VAL A 158 -2.61 13.27 -1.73
N VAL A 159 -3.41 12.47 -2.44
CA VAL A 159 -3.76 12.73 -3.83
C VAL A 159 -4.87 13.78 -3.86
N ARG A 160 -4.51 15.02 -4.16
CA ARG A 160 -5.44 16.15 -4.18
C ARG A 160 -6.28 16.12 -5.45
N ALA A 161 -7.47 15.60 -5.34
CA ALA A 161 -8.51 15.61 -6.37
C ALA A 161 -9.89 15.63 -5.68
N ASP A 162 -10.88 16.11 -6.37
CA ASP A 162 -12.28 16.17 -5.90
C ASP A 162 -13.15 15.01 -6.40
N HIS A 163 -12.52 14.00 -7.01
CA HIS A 163 -13.17 12.85 -7.61
C HIS A 163 -12.53 11.53 -7.16
N MET A 164 -13.32 10.63 -6.55
CA MET A 164 -12.83 9.37 -5.98
C MET A 164 -12.04 8.53 -7.00
N GLY A 165 -12.55 8.37 -8.23
CA GLY A 165 -11.85 7.59 -9.26
C GLY A 165 -10.45 8.12 -9.56
N ARG A 166 -10.26 9.44 -9.66
CA ARG A 166 -8.94 10.05 -9.89
C ARG A 166 -8.00 9.88 -8.67
N ILE A 167 -8.57 9.87 -7.46
CA ILE A 167 -7.82 9.57 -6.24
C ILE A 167 -7.33 8.13 -6.27
N GLU A 168 -8.19 7.18 -6.59
CA GLU A 168 -7.85 5.76 -6.72
C GLU A 168 -6.84 5.51 -7.84
N ASP A 169 -7.00 6.16 -9.01
CA ASP A 169 -6.02 6.13 -10.10
C ASP A 169 -4.64 6.65 -9.63
N GLY A 170 -4.62 7.76 -8.87
CA GLY A 170 -3.41 8.31 -8.27
C GLY A 170 -2.74 7.34 -7.29
N HIS A 171 -3.50 6.69 -6.41
CA HIS A 171 -2.99 5.65 -5.50
C HIS A 171 -2.40 4.47 -6.27
N PHE A 172 -3.06 4.07 -7.36
CA PHE A 172 -2.61 2.98 -8.21
C PHE A 172 -1.30 3.32 -8.94
N VAL A 173 -1.15 4.56 -9.42
CA VAL A 173 0.11 5.05 -10.00
C VAL A 173 1.21 5.10 -8.96
N ILE A 174 0.94 5.62 -7.75
CA ILE A 174 1.93 5.66 -6.66
C ILE A 174 2.40 4.26 -6.29
N GLN A 175 1.50 3.28 -6.17
CA GLN A 175 1.90 1.90 -5.87
C GLN A 175 2.82 1.33 -6.97
N HIS A 176 2.52 1.57 -8.24
CA HIS A 176 3.39 1.15 -9.34
C HIS A 176 4.74 1.85 -9.32
N LEU A 177 4.80 3.17 -9.06
CA LEU A 177 6.07 3.89 -8.92
C LEU A 177 6.96 3.24 -7.86
N ILE A 178 6.40 2.92 -6.69
CA ILE A 178 7.11 2.26 -5.59
C ILE A 178 7.62 0.87 -6.02
N VAL A 179 6.73 0.04 -6.55
CA VAL A 179 7.06 -1.34 -6.93
C VAL A 179 8.11 -1.38 -8.03
N TYR A 180 7.90 -0.62 -9.12
CA TYR A 180 8.82 -0.61 -10.26
C TYR A 180 10.17 0.01 -9.91
N TYR A 181 10.24 0.91 -8.94
CA TYR A 181 11.51 1.35 -8.37
C TYR A 181 12.30 0.16 -7.81
N PHE A 182 11.68 -0.67 -6.95
CA PHE A 182 12.36 -1.84 -6.40
C PHE A 182 12.68 -2.91 -7.47
N MET A 183 11.82 -3.10 -8.45
CA MET A 183 12.09 -4.01 -9.56
C MET A 183 13.27 -3.52 -10.40
N SER A 184 13.42 -2.21 -10.63
CA SER A 184 14.57 -1.65 -11.37
C SER A 184 15.88 -1.82 -10.61
N MET A 185 15.84 -1.73 -9.27
CA MET A 185 17.02 -1.99 -8.43
C MET A 185 17.50 -3.44 -8.54
N LEU A 186 16.57 -4.41 -8.56
CA LEU A 186 16.92 -5.83 -8.78
C LEU A 186 17.59 -6.09 -10.12
N GLN A 187 17.17 -5.39 -11.17
CA GLN A 187 17.77 -5.52 -12.51
C GLN A 187 19.17 -4.88 -12.59
N ALA A 188 19.46 -3.89 -11.75
CA ALA A 188 20.75 -3.22 -11.69
C ALA A 188 21.79 -3.98 -10.83
N GLU A 189 21.36 -4.87 -9.93
CA GLU A 189 22.26 -5.74 -9.19
C GLU A 189 22.85 -6.79 -10.13
N PRO A 190 24.21 -6.96 -10.20
CA PRO A 190 24.79 -8.01 -11.01
C PRO A 190 24.26 -9.36 -10.50
N ALA A 191 23.72 -10.17 -11.43
CA ALA A 191 23.13 -11.46 -11.11
C ALA A 191 24.11 -12.27 -10.23
N ALA A 192 23.80 -12.42 -8.96
CA ALA A 192 24.48 -13.37 -8.09
C ALA A 192 24.35 -14.73 -8.79
N ALA A 193 25.47 -15.41 -9.02
CA ALA A 193 25.57 -16.63 -9.79
C ALA A 193 24.48 -17.62 -9.34
N ALA A 194 23.48 -17.85 -10.19
CA ALA A 194 22.38 -18.75 -9.91
C ALA A 194 22.96 -20.15 -9.64
N PRO A 195 22.67 -20.79 -8.50
CA PRO A 195 23.00 -22.20 -8.31
C PRO A 195 22.25 -22.99 -9.39
N GLY A 196 22.98 -23.82 -10.16
CA GLY A 196 22.60 -24.46 -11.40
C GLY A 196 21.15 -24.96 -11.44
N ARG A 197 20.37 -24.45 -12.39
CA ARG A 197 19.15 -25.11 -12.84
C ARG A 197 19.54 -26.41 -13.52
N THR A 198 19.44 -27.51 -12.80
CA THR A 198 19.37 -28.84 -13.43
C THR A 198 18.11 -28.84 -14.30
N ALA A 199 18.31 -28.86 -15.61
CA ALA A 199 17.25 -29.07 -16.57
C ALA A 199 16.66 -30.47 -16.37
N HIS A 200 15.47 -30.55 -15.77
CA HIS A 200 14.65 -31.75 -15.92
C HIS A 200 13.93 -31.64 -17.26
N ARG A 201 14.33 -32.53 -18.16
CA ARG A 201 13.64 -32.86 -19.42
C ARG A 201 12.31 -33.55 -19.13
#